data_6ec12176a5500d4ea3f5a319e40ade3b
#
_entry.id   6ec12176a5500d4ea3f5a319e40ade3b
#
_cell.length_a   1.000
_cell.length_b   1.000
_cell.length_c   1.000
_cell.angle_alpha   90.00
_cell.angle_beta   90.00
_cell.angle_gamma   90.00
#
_symmetry.space_group_name_H-M   'P 1'
#
loop_
_entity.id
_entity.type
_entity.pdbx_description
1 polymer ?
#
loop_
_entity_poly.entity_id
_entity_poly.type
_entity_poly.pdbx_seq_one_letter_code
_entity_poly.pdbx_strand_id
1 'polypeptide(L)'
;MAAQDMAKAVRIDTTVPGQRIAPVTRTRSNRARGRPSPEDAAAIDHELLEIALGLFLEHGYGGTSMRQIVAAAGVSKTTLYSRFPSKADLFRAIIIQQIDRLSPSASLQSEGGPLTLETGLRSYANQMLAVSMEGDVLGVNRLIYSESHRFPELGSAAAERTALGIARISDFVRTCARNAGRSCNDPRGIAEAFIFMIRGWYVNVILTNRDVPVAERERWVKRAVRALVCGQHEW
;
A
#
# COMPACT_ATOMS: atom_id res chain seq x y z
N MET A 1 35.12 4.35 54.10
CA MET A 1 35.87 5.45 53.48
C MET A 1 36.15 4.99 52.04
N ALA A 2 35.66 5.47 51.00
CA ALA A 2 34.92 6.60 50.57
C ALA A 2 34.06 6.20 49.36
N ALA A 3 32.78 6.38 49.50
CA ALA A 3 31.85 6.34 48.35
C ALA A 3 31.07 7.64 48.45
N GLN A 4 31.55 8.68 47.77
CA GLN A 4 30.83 9.94 47.50
C GLN A 4 31.72 10.73 46.54
N ASP A 5 31.31 10.79 45.30
CA ASP A 5 31.36 11.98 44.45
C ASP A 5 31.28 11.54 42.99
N MET A 6 30.17 11.79 42.37
CA MET A 6 30.09 12.24 40.96
C MET A 6 28.62 12.21 40.49
N ALA A 7 27.82 13.08 41.07
CA ALA A 7 26.59 13.53 40.42
C ALA A 7 26.82 14.94 39.89
N LYS A 8 27.37 15.06 38.69
CA LYS A 8 27.39 16.32 37.93
C LYS A 8 26.22 16.29 36.90
N ALA A 9 25.12 16.92 37.30
CA ALA A 9 23.99 17.18 36.45
C ALA A 9 24.41 18.09 35.29
N VAL A 10 24.33 17.56 34.07
CA VAL A 10 24.34 18.37 32.86
C VAL A 10 22.92 18.87 32.65
N ARG A 11 22.68 20.14 32.97
CA ARG A 11 21.46 20.85 32.55
C ARG A 11 21.57 21.10 31.05
N ILE A 12 20.76 20.43 30.28
CA ILE A 12 20.51 20.77 28.86
C ILE A 12 19.44 21.87 28.87
N ASP A 13 19.86 23.06 28.55
CA ASP A 13 18.99 24.23 28.33
C ASP A 13 18.29 24.02 26.97
N THR A 14 17.02 23.63 27.00
CA THR A 14 16.14 23.47 25.83
C THR A 14 15.22 24.68 25.73
N THR A 15 15.78 25.82 25.42
CA THR A 15 14.97 26.98 25.02
C THR A 15 15.08 27.15 23.51
N VAL A 16 14.19 26.50 22.76
CA VAL A 16 13.97 26.77 21.35
C VAL A 16 12.96 27.93 21.27
N PRO A 17 13.27 29.07 20.62
CA PRO A 17 12.29 30.14 20.46
C PRO A 17 11.12 29.70 19.61
N GLY A 18 9.91 29.86 20.15
CA GLY A 18 8.66 29.56 19.47
C GLY A 18 8.50 30.28 18.15
N GLN A 19 8.60 29.58 17.05
CA GLN A 19 8.03 30.03 15.79
C GLN A 19 6.50 29.91 15.89
N ARG A 20 5.84 31.05 16.07
CA ARG A 20 4.39 31.15 15.86
C ARG A 20 4.12 30.87 14.38
N ILE A 21 3.57 29.72 14.09
CA ILE A 21 2.98 29.43 12.78
C ILE A 21 1.78 30.38 12.65
N ALA A 22 1.90 31.39 11.79
CA ALA A 22 0.80 32.27 11.46
C ALA A 22 -0.35 31.44 10.85
N PRO A 23 -1.61 31.73 11.20
CA PRO A 23 -2.74 31.04 10.58
C PRO A 23 -2.72 31.35 9.08
N VAL A 24 -2.64 30.29 8.25
CA VAL A 24 -2.80 30.40 6.80
C VAL A 24 -4.25 30.86 6.58
N THR A 25 -4.41 32.13 6.31
CA THR A 25 -5.67 32.72 5.87
C THR A 25 -6.00 32.14 4.52
N ARG A 26 -6.82 31.07 4.50
CA ARG A 26 -7.44 30.54 3.29
C ARG A 26 -8.31 31.65 2.72
N THR A 27 -7.83 32.30 1.66
CA THR A 27 -8.66 33.13 0.81
C THR A 27 -9.79 32.24 0.26
N ARG A 28 -11.01 32.47 0.76
CA ARG A 28 -12.23 31.89 0.15
C ARG A 28 -12.30 32.42 -1.26
N SER A 29 -11.82 31.64 -2.23
CA SER A 29 -12.11 31.92 -3.63
C SER A 29 -13.62 31.74 -3.78
N ASN A 30 -14.27 32.80 -4.25
CA ASN A 30 -15.67 32.83 -4.60
C ASN A 30 -15.88 31.94 -5.83
N ARG A 31 -15.99 30.60 -5.58
CA ARG A 31 -16.22 29.63 -6.66
C ARG A 31 -17.64 29.80 -7.17
N ALA A 32 -17.74 30.14 -8.43
CA ALA A 32 -19.00 30.15 -9.17
C ALA A 32 -19.76 28.83 -8.91
N ARG A 33 -21.09 28.93 -8.70
CA ARG A 33 -22.04 27.81 -8.55
C ARG A 33 -22.12 27.03 -9.88
N GLY A 34 -21.12 26.17 -10.15
CA GLY A 34 -21.10 25.23 -11.24
C GLY A 34 -20.78 23.82 -10.72
N ARG A 35 -21.19 22.79 -11.46
CA ARG A 35 -20.78 21.40 -11.20
C ARG A 35 -19.25 21.36 -11.22
N PRO A 36 -18.57 20.73 -10.21
CA PRO A 36 -17.11 20.59 -10.22
C PRO A 36 -16.63 19.98 -11.55
N SER A 37 -15.50 20.46 -12.06
CA SER A 37 -14.86 19.82 -13.21
C SER A 37 -14.46 18.38 -12.85
N PRO A 38 -14.25 17.48 -13.83
CA PRO A 38 -13.75 16.12 -13.55
C PRO A 38 -12.44 16.14 -12.77
N GLU A 39 -11.57 17.11 -13.00
CA GLU A 39 -10.30 17.30 -12.29
C GLU A 39 -10.51 17.74 -10.85
N ASP A 40 -11.41 18.71 -10.61
CA ASP A 40 -11.79 19.12 -9.25
C ASP A 40 -12.43 17.96 -8.48
N ALA A 41 -13.23 17.13 -9.16
CA ALA A 41 -13.85 15.94 -8.56
C ALA A 41 -12.79 14.91 -8.12
N ALA A 42 -11.82 14.62 -8.97
CA ALA A 42 -10.72 13.71 -8.67
C ALA A 42 -9.84 14.24 -7.52
N ALA A 43 -9.57 15.55 -7.49
CA ALA A 43 -8.81 16.17 -6.40
C ALA A 43 -9.53 16.04 -5.05
N ILE A 44 -10.86 16.23 -5.02
CA ILE A 44 -11.66 16.04 -3.81
C ILE A 44 -11.64 14.58 -3.37
N ASP A 45 -11.75 13.62 -4.31
CA ASP A 45 -11.70 12.20 -3.99
C ASP A 45 -10.35 11.83 -3.38
N HIS A 46 -9.26 12.30 -3.97
CA HIS A 46 -7.91 12.08 -3.44
C HIS A 46 -7.76 12.64 -2.02
N GLU A 47 -8.16 13.89 -1.77
CA GLU A 47 -8.08 14.52 -0.44
C GLU A 47 -8.91 13.74 0.61
N LEU A 48 -10.11 13.28 0.23
CA LEU A 48 -10.96 12.47 1.10
C LEU A 48 -10.31 11.14 1.47
N LEU A 49 -9.68 10.45 0.51
CA LEU A 49 -9.01 9.18 0.74
C LEU A 49 -7.79 9.34 1.64
N GLU A 50 -6.98 10.39 1.46
CA GLU A 50 -5.81 10.68 2.32
C GLU A 50 -6.22 10.99 3.76
N ILE A 51 -7.25 11.83 3.96
CA ILE A 51 -7.75 12.16 5.31
C ILE A 51 -8.33 10.93 5.99
N ALA A 52 -9.11 10.13 5.26
CA ALA A 52 -9.68 8.90 5.80
C ALA A 52 -8.60 7.88 6.15
N LEU A 53 -7.57 7.73 5.32
CA LEU A 53 -6.41 6.89 5.58
C LEU A 53 -5.71 7.29 6.87
N GLY A 54 -5.39 8.57 7.05
CA GLY A 54 -4.79 9.09 8.28
C GLY A 54 -5.60 8.71 9.52
N LEU A 55 -6.93 8.92 9.49
CA LEU A 55 -7.82 8.57 10.61
C LEU A 55 -7.89 7.06 10.85
N PHE A 56 -7.89 6.23 9.81
CA PHE A 56 -7.85 4.78 9.97
C PHE A 56 -6.54 4.30 10.58
N LEU A 57 -5.41 4.88 10.20
CA LEU A 57 -4.11 4.52 10.76
C LEU A 57 -3.96 4.97 12.21
N GLU A 58 -4.53 6.12 12.57
CA GLU A 58 -4.45 6.68 13.93
C GLU A 58 -5.41 6.00 14.91
N HIS A 59 -6.67 5.77 14.49
CA HIS A 59 -7.74 5.34 15.39
C HIS A 59 -8.23 3.91 15.15
N GLY A 60 -7.67 3.20 14.17
CA GLY A 60 -8.14 1.91 13.68
C GLY A 60 -9.40 2.04 12.81
N TYR A 61 -9.72 0.96 12.10
CA TYR A 61 -10.94 0.94 11.27
C TYR A 61 -12.21 1.03 12.13
N GLY A 62 -12.26 0.26 13.23
CA GLY A 62 -13.41 0.27 14.16
C GLY A 62 -13.61 1.61 14.87
N GLY A 63 -12.52 2.28 15.21
CA GLY A 63 -12.52 3.56 15.93
C GLY A 63 -12.86 4.77 15.06
N THR A 64 -12.83 4.64 13.74
CA THR A 64 -13.10 5.72 12.79
C THR A 64 -14.53 5.68 12.27
N SER A 65 -15.21 6.82 12.24
CA SER A 65 -16.57 6.98 11.72
C SER A 65 -16.62 7.92 10.51
N MET A 66 -17.60 7.73 9.61
CA MET A 66 -17.83 8.62 8.47
C MET A 66 -18.07 10.08 8.92
N ARG A 67 -18.64 10.30 10.11
CA ARG A 67 -18.83 11.64 10.68
C ARG A 67 -17.51 12.33 11.03
N GLN A 68 -16.55 11.60 11.60
CA GLN A 68 -15.21 12.14 11.87
C GLN A 68 -14.49 12.50 10.58
N ILE A 69 -14.62 11.67 9.53
CA ILE A 69 -14.03 11.93 8.21
C ILE A 69 -14.64 13.20 7.58
N VAL A 70 -15.96 13.36 7.62
CA VAL A 70 -16.64 14.58 7.17
C VAL A 70 -16.10 15.82 7.90
N ALA A 71 -15.97 15.74 9.21
CA ALA A 71 -15.47 16.85 10.03
C ALA A 71 -14.02 17.19 9.72
N ALA A 72 -13.14 16.18 9.58
CA ALA A 72 -11.74 16.36 9.29
C ALA A 72 -11.48 16.90 7.87
N ALA A 73 -12.24 16.39 6.87
CA ALA A 73 -12.14 16.84 5.50
C ALA A 73 -12.80 18.21 5.22
N GLY A 74 -13.63 18.70 6.14
CA GLY A 74 -14.33 19.98 5.94
C GLY A 74 -15.31 19.96 4.78
N VAL A 75 -15.82 18.79 4.39
CA VAL A 75 -16.81 18.62 3.32
C VAL A 75 -18.21 18.46 3.88
N SER A 76 -19.25 18.58 3.02
CA SER A 76 -20.60 18.25 3.44
C SER A 76 -20.79 16.72 3.58
N LYS A 77 -21.71 16.32 4.47
CA LYS A 77 -22.10 14.90 4.58
C LYS A 77 -22.57 14.35 3.22
N THR A 78 -23.37 15.12 2.49
CA THR A 78 -23.85 14.76 1.15
C THR A 78 -22.69 14.52 0.19
N THR A 79 -21.65 15.36 0.23
CA THR A 79 -20.45 15.21 -0.62
C THR A 79 -19.72 13.90 -0.36
N LEU A 80 -19.50 13.52 0.91
CA LEU A 80 -18.84 12.26 1.22
C LEU A 80 -19.69 11.05 0.81
N TYR A 81 -20.98 11.02 1.21
CA TYR A 81 -21.82 9.86 0.95
C TYR A 81 -22.22 9.67 -0.52
N SER A 82 -22.21 10.74 -1.35
CA SER A 82 -22.42 10.61 -2.79
C SER A 82 -21.24 9.96 -3.51
N ARG A 83 -20.04 9.99 -2.91
CA ARG A 83 -18.81 9.42 -3.47
C ARG A 83 -18.50 8.05 -2.88
N PHE A 84 -18.65 7.94 -1.57
CA PHE A 84 -18.38 6.73 -0.79
C PHE A 84 -19.60 6.43 0.07
N PRO A 85 -20.52 5.57 -0.39
CA PRO A 85 -21.78 5.28 0.31
C PRO A 85 -21.59 4.71 1.71
N SER A 86 -20.48 3.98 1.93
CA SER A 86 -20.15 3.39 3.22
C SER A 86 -18.67 3.55 3.58
N LYS A 87 -18.35 3.27 4.86
CA LYS A 87 -16.95 3.20 5.33
C LYS A 87 -16.17 2.08 4.61
N ALA A 88 -16.84 0.99 4.27
CA ALA A 88 -16.27 -0.11 3.51
C ALA A 88 -15.89 0.31 2.08
N ASP A 89 -16.77 1.06 1.39
CA ASP A 89 -16.48 1.58 0.04
C ASP A 89 -15.31 2.56 0.05
N LEU A 90 -15.26 3.41 1.07
CA LEU A 90 -14.14 4.35 1.27
C LEU A 90 -12.82 3.60 1.52
N PHE A 91 -12.82 2.57 2.38
CA PHE A 91 -11.64 1.76 2.63
C PHE A 91 -11.19 0.98 1.41
N ARG A 92 -12.15 0.40 0.64
CA ARG A 92 -11.86 -0.26 -0.64
C ARG A 92 -11.19 0.71 -1.62
N ALA A 93 -11.70 1.93 -1.73
CA ALA A 93 -11.11 2.95 -2.60
C ALA A 93 -9.67 3.32 -2.17
N ILE A 94 -9.40 3.41 -0.87
CA ILE A 94 -8.04 3.61 -0.34
C ILE A 94 -7.12 2.47 -0.77
N ILE A 95 -7.55 1.22 -0.62
CA ILE A 95 -6.76 0.04 -1.03
C ILE A 95 -6.45 0.08 -2.52
N ILE A 96 -7.44 0.41 -3.36
CA ILE A 96 -7.27 0.50 -4.83
C ILE A 96 -6.29 1.62 -5.16
N GLN A 97 -6.43 2.79 -4.57
CA GLN A 97 -5.51 3.92 -4.78
C GLN A 97 -4.06 3.56 -4.41
N GLN A 98 -3.86 2.80 -3.33
CA GLN A 98 -2.52 2.33 -2.95
C GLN A 98 -1.93 1.38 -4.01
N ILE A 99 -2.75 0.55 -4.67
CA ILE A 99 -2.29 -0.31 -5.77
C ILE A 99 -1.83 0.53 -6.96
N ASP A 100 -2.59 1.54 -7.33
CA ASP A 100 -2.27 2.38 -8.50
C ASP A 100 -1.00 3.20 -8.28
N ARG A 101 -0.75 3.67 -7.06
CA ARG A 101 0.53 4.27 -6.66
C ARG A 101 1.71 3.31 -6.77
N LEU A 102 1.50 2.01 -6.56
CA LEU A 102 2.52 0.98 -6.67
C LEU A 102 2.97 0.75 -8.10
N SER A 103 2.13 1.09 -9.08
CA SER A 103 2.30 0.81 -10.51
C SER A 103 3.24 -0.38 -10.82
N PRO A 104 2.93 -1.60 -10.34
CA PRO A 104 3.76 -2.76 -10.65
C PRO A 104 3.77 -3.05 -12.15
N SER A 105 2.84 -2.44 -12.90
CA SER A 105 2.80 -2.50 -14.36
C SER A 105 4.08 -1.98 -15.01
N ALA A 106 4.71 -0.95 -14.43
CA ALA A 106 5.98 -0.44 -14.91
C ALA A 106 7.13 -1.44 -14.70
N SER A 107 7.09 -2.25 -13.63
CA SER A 107 8.13 -3.26 -13.36
C SER A 107 8.06 -4.50 -14.26
N LEU A 108 6.93 -4.70 -14.95
CA LEU A 108 6.74 -5.74 -15.95
C LEU A 108 6.96 -5.23 -17.39
N GLN A 109 7.31 -3.96 -17.55
CA GLN A 109 7.71 -3.35 -18.81
C GLN A 109 9.19 -3.00 -18.76
N SER A 110 9.89 -3.22 -19.85
CA SER A 110 11.30 -2.86 -19.97
C SER A 110 11.47 -1.85 -21.10
N GLU A 111 12.20 -0.79 -20.84
CA GLU A 111 12.60 0.17 -21.87
C GLU A 111 13.63 -0.42 -22.85
N GLY A 112 14.24 -1.57 -22.50
CA GLY A 112 15.32 -2.21 -23.25
C GLY A 112 14.96 -3.51 -23.99
N GLY A 113 13.67 -3.88 -24.08
CA GLY A 113 13.22 -5.12 -24.73
C GLY A 113 12.41 -6.05 -23.84
N PRO A 114 11.95 -7.21 -24.34
CA PRO A 114 11.09 -8.11 -23.58
C PRO A 114 11.81 -8.68 -22.35
N LEU A 115 11.21 -8.52 -21.18
CA LEU A 115 11.69 -9.14 -19.94
C LEU A 115 11.57 -10.66 -20.03
N THR A 116 12.57 -11.36 -19.49
CA THR A 116 12.40 -12.80 -19.21
C THR A 116 11.43 -12.98 -18.04
N LEU A 117 10.82 -14.17 -17.95
CA LEU A 117 9.92 -14.51 -16.85
C LEU A 117 10.59 -14.28 -15.48
N GLU A 118 11.84 -14.76 -15.31
CA GLU A 118 12.59 -14.60 -14.06
C GLU A 118 12.84 -13.14 -13.72
N THR A 119 13.30 -12.34 -14.67
CA THR A 119 13.64 -10.93 -14.42
C THR A 119 12.40 -10.11 -14.11
N GLY A 120 11.28 -10.31 -14.82
CA GLY A 120 10.03 -9.61 -14.56
C GLY A 120 9.41 -9.97 -13.22
N LEU A 121 9.33 -11.26 -12.89
CA LEU A 121 8.82 -11.70 -11.59
C LEU A 121 9.68 -11.17 -10.42
N ARG A 122 11.02 -11.16 -10.60
CA ARG A 122 11.94 -10.63 -9.58
C ARG A 122 11.76 -9.11 -9.39
N SER A 123 11.64 -8.36 -10.47
CA SER A 123 11.39 -6.92 -10.42
C SER A 123 10.07 -6.61 -9.72
N TYR A 124 9.00 -7.29 -10.13
CA TYR A 124 7.68 -7.15 -9.51
C TYR A 124 7.69 -7.48 -8.00
N ALA A 125 8.31 -8.59 -7.61
CA ALA A 125 8.39 -9.00 -6.21
C ALA A 125 9.15 -7.98 -5.36
N ASN A 126 10.31 -7.49 -5.83
CA ASN A 126 11.09 -6.49 -5.11
C ASN A 126 10.31 -5.19 -4.92
N GLN A 127 9.63 -4.70 -5.96
CA GLN A 127 8.82 -3.50 -5.88
C GLN A 127 7.60 -3.71 -4.95
N MET A 128 6.90 -4.83 -5.10
CA MET A 128 5.75 -5.15 -4.24
C MET A 128 6.16 -5.19 -2.77
N LEU A 129 7.26 -5.85 -2.43
CA LEU A 129 7.75 -5.93 -1.07
C LEU A 129 8.24 -4.57 -0.55
N ALA A 130 8.99 -3.79 -1.37
CA ALA A 130 9.46 -2.48 -0.97
C ALA A 130 8.31 -1.61 -0.49
N VAL A 131 7.24 -1.55 -1.27
CA VAL A 131 6.10 -0.70 -0.95
C VAL A 131 5.19 -1.31 0.13
N SER A 132 4.99 -2.63 0.14
CA SER A 132 4.14 -3.29 1.15
C SER A 132 4.71 -3.22 2.57
N MET A 133 6.00 -2.97 2.71
CA MET A 133 6.70 -2.95 3.99
C MET A 133 7.04 -1.54 4.48
N GLU A 134 6.61 -0.49 3.77
CA GLU A 134 6.96 0.90 4.09
C GLU A 134 5.72 1.79 4.19
N GLY A 135 5.84 2.87 4.98
CA GLY A 135 4.87 3.96 5.05
C GLY A 135 3.43 3.51 5.32
N ASP A 136 2.50 4.20 4.67
CA ASP A 136 1.05 4.00 4.83
C ASP A 136 0.59 2.61 4.38
N VAL A 137 1.24 2.02 3.37
CA VAL A 137 0.89 0.69 2.88
C VAL A 137 1.16 -0.38 3.94
N LEU A 138 2.27 -0.25 4.67
CA LEU A 138 2.54 -1.11 5.82
C LEU A 138 1.46 -0.93 6.90
N GLY A 139 1.08 0.31 7.19
CA GLY A 139 0.00 0.63 8.13
C GLY A 139 -1.33 -0.01 7.73
N VAL A 140 -1.74 0.13 6.48
CA VAL A 140 -2.96 -0.50 5.92
C VAL A 140 -2.88 -2.03 6.01
N ASN A 141 -1.74 -2.64 5.68
CA ASN A 141 -1.57 -4.08 5.79
C ASN A 141 -1.72 -4.56 7.24
N ARG A 142 -1.10 -3.86 8.21
CA ARG A 142 -1.25 -4.16 9.65
C ARG A 142 -2.71 -4.05 10.08
N LEU A 143 -3.41 -3.00 9.66
CA LEU A 143 -4.83 -2.79 9.96
C LEU A 143 -5.69 -3.95 9.42
N ILE A 144 -5.47 -4.38 8.17
CA ILE A 144 -6.16 -5.53 7.59
C ILE A 144 -5.94 -6.79 8.42
N TYR A 145 -4.70 -7.12 8.78
CA TYR A 145 -4.39 -8.34 9.52
C TYR A 145 -4.93 -8.32 10.96
N SER A 146 -4.97 -7.16 11.59
CA SER A 146 -5.46 -7.05 12.98
C SER A 146 -6.98 -7.00 13.10
N GLU A 147 -7.68 -6.43 12.11
CA GLU A 147 -9.10 -6.13 12.23
C GLU A 147 -10.01 -6.92 11.26
N SER A 148 -9.47 -7.65 10.26
CA SER A 148 -10.30 -8.33 9.26
C SER A 148 -11.21 -9.44 9.84
N HIS A 149 -10.85 -10.03 10.97
CA HIS A 149 -11.74 -10.97 11.67
C HIS A 149 -13.01 -10.28 12.19
N ARG A 150 -12.87 -9.05 12.68
CA ARG A 150 -13.98 -8.25 13.21
C ARG A 150 -14.75 -7.51 12.11
N PHE A 151 -14.06 -7.13 11.05
CA PHE A 151 -14.59 -6.37 9.91
C PHE A 151 -14.27 -7.10 8.61
N PRO A 152 -15.12 -8.08 8.19
CA PRO A 152 -14.87 -8.91 7.02
C PRO A 152 -14.67 -8.14 5.71
N GLU A 153 -15.23 -6.93 5.61
CA GLU A 153 -15.05 -6.05 4.47
C GLU A 153 -13.59 -5.67 4.20
N LEU A 154 -12.74 -5.61 5.23
CA LEU A 154 -11.30 -5.39 5.08
C LEU A 154 -10.63 -6.57 4.37
N GLY A 155 -11.01 -7.78 4.75
CA GLY A 155 -10.55 -9.01 4.11
C GLY A 155 -11.01 -9.09 2.65
N SER A 156 -12.26 -8.72 2.36
CA SER A 156 -12.81 -8.68 1.00
C SER A 156 -12.05 -7.70 0.11
N ALA A 157 -11.79 -6.47 0.59
CA ALA A 157 -11.04 -5.48 -0.15
C ALA A 157 -9.58 -5.93 -0.41
N ALA A 158 -8.94 -6.61 0.56
CA ALA A 158 -7.61 -7.19 0.38
C ALA A 158 -7.61 -8.35 -0.62
N ALA A 159 -8.67 -9.16 -0.67
CA ALA A 159 -8.83 -10.24 -1.64
C ALA A 159 -9.00 -9.69 -3.07
N GLU A 160 -9.80 -8.64 -3.27
CA GLU A 160 -9.94 -7.95 -4.55
C GLU A 160 -8.59 -7.42 -5.04
N ARG A 161 -7.82 -6.77 -4.16
CA ARG A 161 -6.45 -6.33 -4.46
C ARG A 161 -5.57 -7.49 -4.93
N THR A 162 -5.65 -8.62 -4.24
CA THR A 162 -4.87 -9.81 -4.57
C THR A 162 -5.25 -10.36 -5.95
N ALA A 163 -6.55 -10.43 -6.26
CA ALA A 163 -7.05 -10.89 -7.54
C ALA A 163 -6.54 -10.03 -8.72
N LEU A 164 -6.47 -8.70 -8.54
CA LEU A 164 -5.88 -7.80 -9.53
C LEU A 164 -4.38 -8.09 -9.76
N GLY A 165 -3.63 -8.35 -8.70
CA GLY A 165 -2.23 -8.75 -8.80
C GLY A 165 -2.05 -10.07 -9.54
N ILE A 166 -2.87 -11.08 -9.20
CA ILE A 166 -2.86 -12.38 -9.88
C ILE A 166 -3.17 -12.23 -11.37
N ALA A 167 -4.19 -11.44 -11.74
CA ALA A 167 -4.52 -11.21 -13.14
C ALA A 167 -3.35 -10.59 -13.92
N ARG A 168 -2.69 -9.57 -13.37
CA ARG A 168 -1.52 -8.93 -14.00
C ARG A 168 -0.36 -9.90 -14.20
N ILE A 169 -0.02 -10.69 -13.19
CA ILE A 169 1.05 -11.69 -13.30
C ILE A 169 0.67 -12.81 -14.27
N SER A 170 -0.58 -13.27 -14.27
CA SER A 170 -1.07 -14.26 -15.22
C SER A 170 -0.90 -13.80 -16.68
N ASP A 171 -1.22 -12.54 -16.98
CA ASP A 171 -1.04 -11.95 -18.30
C ASP A 171 0.44 -11.83 -18.67
N PHE A 172 1.30 -11.49 -17.72
CA PHE A 172 2.74 -11.44 -17.92
C PHE A 172 3.33 -12.83 -18.21
N VAL A 173 2.96 -13.86 -17.41
CA VAL A 173 3.36 -15.26 -17.64
C VAL A 173 2.96 -15.72 -19.03
N ARG A 174 1.69 -15.47 -19.42
CA ARG A 174 1.17 -15.82 -20.76
C ARG A 174 1.96 -15.13 -21.87
N THR A 175 2.32 -13.88 -21.66
CA THR A 175 3.12 -13.11 -22.63
C THR A 175 4.54 -13.66 -22.76
N CYS A 176 5.20 -13.97 -21.64
CA CYS A 176 6.52 -14.57 -21.65
C CYS A 176 6.54 -15.95 -22.35
N ALA A 177 5.52 -16.79 -22.09
CA ALA A 177 5.39 -18.09 -22.75
C ALA A 177 5.26 -17.93 -24.27
N ARG A 178 4.38 -17.04 -24.74
CA ARG A 178 4.22 -16.75 -26.17
C ARG A 178 5.50 -16.25 -26.81
N ASN A 179 6.23 -15.32 -26.17
CA ASN A 179 7.49 -14.79 -26.67
C ASN A 179 8.59 -15.86 -26.76
N ALA A 180 8.53 -16.90 -25.91
CA ALA A 180 9.41 -18.04 -25.93
C ALA A 180 8.96 -19.16 -26.88
N GLY A 181 7.88 -18.98 -27.66
CA GLY A 181 7.32 -20.01 -28.55
C GLY A 181 6.74 -21.21 -27.80
N ARG A 182 6.29 -21.02 -26.56
CA ARG A 182 5.72 -22.07 -25.69
C ARG A 182 4.27 -21.80 -25.37
N SER A 183 3.51 -22.86 -25.07
CA SER A 183 2.21 -22.76 -24.40
C SER A 183 2.43 -22.80 -22.89
N CYS A 184 1.57 -22.13 -22.15
CA CYS A 184 1.46 -22.26 -20.69
C CYS A 184 0.03 -22.69 -20.37
N ASN A 185 -0.12 -23.84 -19.75
CA ASN A 185 -1.44 -24.45 -19.51
C ASN A 185 -2.18 -23.79 -18.34
N ASP A 186 -1.44 -23.32 -17.32
CA ASP A 186 -2.03 -22.69 -16.13
C ASP A 186 -1.29 -21.40 -15.71
N PRO A 187 -1.37 -20.32 -16.50
CA PRO A 187 -0.75 -19.05 -16.14
C PRO A 187 -1.35 -18.45 -14.87
N ARG A 188 -2.60 -18.78 -14.56
CA ARG A 188 -3.28 -18.29 -13.35
C ARG A 188 -2.75 -18.97 -12.08
N GLY A 189 -2.65 -20.30 -12.07
CA GLY A 189 -2.11 -21.05 -10.93
C GLY A 189 -0.66 -20.65 -10.61
N ILE A 190 0.15 -20.42 -11.64
CA ILE A 190 1.51 -19.90 -11.49
C ILE A 190 1.50 -18.51 -10.83
N ALA A 191 0.62 -17.62 -11.29
CA ALA A 191 0.46 -16.28 -10.73
C ALA A 191 0.00 -16.34 -9.28
N GLU A 192 -0.95 -17.23 -8.95
CA GLU A 192 -1.43 -17.47 -7.58
C GLU A 192 -0.30 -17.96 -6.68
N ALA A 193 0.44 -18.98 -7.10
CA ALA A 193 1.59 -19.51 -6.37
C ALA A 193 2.63 -18.42 -6.11
N PHE A 194 2.97 -17.61 -7.12
CA PHE A 194 3.89 -16.50 -7.00
C PHE A 194 3.42 -15.46 -5.99
N ILE A 195 2.19 -14.95 -6.14
CA ILE A 195 1.64 -13.89 -5.28
C ILE A 195 1.54 -14.37 -3.84
N PHE A 196 1.05 -15.59 -3.60
CA PHE A 196 0.92 -16.11 -2.23
C PHE A 196 2.26 -16.45 -1.59
N MET A 197 3.24 -16.88 -2.35
CA MET A 197 4.60 -17.08 -1.85
C MET A 197 5.20 -15.75 -1.35
N ILE A 198 5.13 -14.67 -2.15
CA ILE A 198 5.63 -13.36 -1.78
C ILE A 198 4.85 -12.79 -0.57
N ARG A 199 3.52 -12.89 -0.61
CA ARG A 199 2.67 -12.44 0.52
C ARG A 199 2.95 -13.21 1.81
N GLY A 200 3.06 -14.52 1.75
CA GLY A 200 3.34 -15.33 2.93
C GLY A 200 4.62 -14.90 3.63
N TRP A 201 5.65 -14.57 2.86
CA TRP A 201 6.91 -14.10 3.42
C TRP A 201 6.75 -12.74 4.12
N TYR A 202 6.18 -11.73 3.49
CA TYR A 202 6.06 -10.42 4.13
C TYR A 202 5.04 -10.41 5.28
N VAL A 203 3.99 -11.21 5.21
CA VAL A 203 3.06 -11.40 6.34
C VAL A 203 3.82 -11.92 7.56
N ASN A 204 4.69 -12.93 7.38
CA ASN A 204 5.53 -13.43 8.45
C ASN A 204 6.44 -12.33 9.02
N VAL A 205 7.06 -11.51 8.16
CA VAL A 205 7.88 -10.36 8.59
C VAL A 205 7.06 -9.37 9.41
N ILE A 206 5.87 -9.00 8.94
CA ILE A 206 4.98 -8.06 9.66
C ILE A 206 4.54 -8.62 11.01
N LEU A 207 4.09 -9.87 11.06
CA LEU A 207 3.58 -10.49 12.28
C LEU A 207 4.68 -10.73 13.33
N THR A 208 5.91 -10.96 12.88
CA THR A 208 7.07 -11.15 13.76
C THR A 208 7.80 -9.85 14.10
N ASN A 209 7.33 -8.71 13.55
CA ASN A 209 7.92 -7.39 13.70
C ASN A 209 9.44 -7.36 13.40
N ARG A 210 9.88 -8.16 12.40
CA ARG A 210 11.28 -8.22 12.00
C ARG A 210 11.63 -6.98 11.15
N ASP A 211 12.78 -6.40 11.45
CA ASP A 211 13.47 -5.51 10.53
C ASP A 211 14.25 -6.36 9.52
N VAL A 212 13.98 -6.15 8.22
CA VAL A 212 14.58 -6.92 7.15
C VAL A 212 15.36 -5.98 6.21
N PRO A 213 16.69 -6.06 6.22
CA PRO A 213 17.52 -5.29 5.30
C PRO A 213 17.16 -5.55 3.81
N VAL A 214 17.26 -4.52 2.98
CA VAL A 214 16.99 -4.62 1.54
C VAL A 214 17.74 -5.78 0.88
N ALA A 215 19.02 -5.95 1.20
CA ALA A 215 19.84 -7.04 0.67
C ALA A 215 19.33 -8.45 1.07
N GLU A 216 18.74 -8.62 2.26
CA GLU A 216 18.12 -9.88 2.68
C GLU A 216 16.86 -10.15 1.87
N ARG A 217 16.00 -9.13 1.73
CA ARG A 217 14.78 -9.18 0.91
C ARG A 217 15.09 -9.59 -0.54
N GLU A 218 16.05 -8.93 -1.17
CA GLU A 218 16.45 -9.21 -2.56
C GLU A 218 17.02 -10.63 -2.72
N ARG A 219 17.85 -11.09 -1.78
CA ARG A 219 18.36 -12.47 -1.79
C ARG A 219 17.23 -13.49 -1.66
N TRP A 220 16.26 -13.21 -0.81
CA TRP A 220 15.11 -14.09 -0.64
C TRP A 220 14.26 -14.12 -1.92
N VAL A 221 13.91 -12.96 -2.49
CA VAL A 221 13.15 -12.84 -3.75
C VAL A 221 13.86 -13.62 -4.87
N LYS A 222 15.16 -13.44 -5.03
CA LYS A 222 15.94 -14.16 -6.06
C LYS A 222 15.79 -15.67 -5.92
N ARG A 223 15.89 -16.21 -4.70
CA ARG A 223 15.73 -17.65 -4.44
C ARG A 223 14.31 -18.13 -4.70
N ALA A 224 13.32 -17.40 -4.23
CA ALA A 224 11.89 -17.73 -4.35
C ALA A 224 11.45 -17.75 -5.82
N VAL A 225 11.79 -16.72 -6.58
CA VAL A 225 11.48 -16.64 -8.01
C VAL A 225 12.19 -17.75 -8.78
N ARG A 226 13.47 -18.01 -8.48
CA ARG A 226 14.22 -19.07 -9.14
C ARG A 226 13.61 -20.45 -8.87
N ALA A 227 13.20 -20.74 -7.64
CA ALA A 227 12.54 -22.00 -7.32
C ALA A 227 11.24 -22.19 -8.11
N LEU A 228 10.44 -21.11 -8.27
CA LEU A 228 9.23 -21.14 -9.08
C LEU A 228 9.56 -21.37 -10.57
N VAL A 229 10.50 -20.62 -11.12
CA VAL A 229 10.85 -20.68 -12.56
C VAL A 229 11.55 -21.99 -12.94
N CYS A 230 12.29 -22.64 -12.04
CA CYS A 230 12.89 -23.94 -12.31
C CYS A 230 11.87 -25.02 -12.68
N GLY A 231 10.63 -24.92 -12.17
CA GLY A 231 9.50 -25.82 -12.51
C GLY A 231 8.80 -25.52 -13.83
N GLN A 232 9.24 -24.50 -14.60
CA GLN A 232 8.55 -24.02 -15.81
C GLN A 232 8.37 -25.08 -16.92
N HIS A 233 9.07 -26.21 -16.85
CA HIS A 233 8.96 -27.29 -17.84
C HIS A 233 7.67 -28.13 -17.66
N GLU A 234 7.02 -27.96 -16.50
CA GLU A 234 5.76 -28.66 -16.15
C GLU A 234 4.51 -27.75 -16.30
N TRP A 235 4.69 -26.54 -16.79
CA TRP A 235 3.62 -25.50 -16.83
C TRP A 235 2.78 -25.53 -18.10
#